data_15f1c810208ffdec8d1caa355dc66404
#
_entry.id   15f1c810208ffdec8d1caa355dc66404
#
_cell.length_a   1.000
_cell.length_b   1.000
_cell.length_c   1.000
_cell.angle_alpha   90.00
_cell.angle_beta   90.00
_cell.angle_gamma   90.00
#
_symmetry.space_group_name_H-M   'P 1'
#
loop_
_entity.id
_entity.type
_entity.pdbx_description
1 polymer ?
#
loop_
_entity_poly.entity_id
_entity_poly.type
_entity_poly.pdbx_seq_one_letter_code
_entity_poly.pdbx_strand_id
1 'polypeptide(L)'
;GLIVDNWNEAFPIISEAPFGLKGWQVAFMAVGLPGILLALITWQIKEPPRGLSEGLTETKKENPLEAAFGELVGLTPFGLLKAENTQKELLRNFALLFFVLSSAYLLIQTTGDYLQWIAFGIGFYIVCNWIQGLRIRDKVAFELMFKSKALLLGLLAFPFITFVTYALGAFGPTFYIRNFGMTASDVGVIYGLITAFGSMVGVIGGGFLGDKLREKYINGKLYLIIASALGTAITGLGFLYSPEANVSFTWKFFYHVTSTAWLGCAASTVTELVLPRLR
;
A
#
# COMPACT_ATOMS: atom_id res chain seq x y z
N GLY A 1 -13.04 -15.91 12.05
CA GLY A 1 -14.44 -15.73 11.69
C GLY A 1 -15.06 -17.03 11.17
N LEU A 2 -16.20 -16.96 10.46
CA LEU A 2 -17.08 -18.08 10.11
C LEU A 2 -16.38 -19.37 9.62
N ILE A 3 -15.45 -19.25 8.67
CA ILE A 3 -14.75 -20.45 8.14
C ILE A 3 -13.89 -21.11 9.22
N VAL A 4 -13.20 -20.31 10.02
CA VAL A 4 -12.34 -20.83 11.09
C VAL A 4 -13.16 -21.51 12.17
N ASP A 5 -14.25 -20.88 12.57
CA ASP A 5 -15.10 -21.36 13.67
C ASP A 5 -15.82 -22.65 13.25
N ASN A 6 -16.46 -22.68 12.07
CA ASN A 6 -17.10 -23.87 11.51
C ASN A 6 -16.09 -25.03 11.31
N TRP A 7 -14.86 -24.73 10.88
CA TRP A 7 -13.85 -25.77 10.72
C TRP A 7 -13.40 -26.34 12.05
N ASN A 8 -13.15 -25.48 13.04
CA ASN A 8 -12.74 -25.92 14.37
C ASN A 8 -13.85 -26.66 15.13
N GLU A 9 -15.12 -26.33 14.85
CA GLU A 9 -16.28 -27.05 15.38
C GLU A 9 -16.43 -28.44 14.73
N ALA A 10 -16.25 -28.50 13.40
CA ALA A 10 -16.32 -29.76 12.66
C ALA A 10 -15.15 -30.72 12.96
N PHE A 11 -13.96 -30.14 13.23
CA PHE A 11 -12.72 -30.88 13.51
C PHE A 11 -12.03 -30.34 14.79
N PRO A 12 -12.55 -30.72 15.97
CA PRO A 12 -11.96 -30.31 17.25
C PRO A 12 -10.54 -30.85 17.45
N ILE A 13 -10.25 -32.00 16.85
CA ILE A 13 -8.92 -32.64 16.90
C ILE A 13 -8.25 -32.47 15.53
N ILE A 14 -7.12 -31.75 15.50
CA ILE A 14 -6.40 -31.41 14.26
C ILE A 14 -5.99 -32.64 13.44
N SER A 15 -5.67 -33.77 14.10
CA SER A 15 -5.29 -35.02 13.42
C SER A 15 -6.44 -35.66 12.65
N GLU A 16 -7.69 -35.33 12.97
CA GLU A 16 -8.89 -35.81 12.27
C GLU A 16 -9.30 -34.87 11.13
N ALA A 17 -8.75 -33.68 11.09
CA ALA A 17 -9.01 -32.72 10.01
C ALA A 17 -8.39 -33.18 8.68
N PRO A 18 -9.07 -32.99 7.53
CA PRO A 18 -8.51 -33.28 6.23
C PRO A 18 -7.13 -32.63 6.05
N PHE A 19 -6.14 -33.42 5.67
CA PHE A 19 -4.73 -32.99 5.54
C PHE A 19 -4.11 -32.38 6.81
N GLY A 20 -4.70 -32.55 8.00
CA GLY A 20 -4.25 -31.94 9.25
C GLY A 20 -4.32 -30.40 9.25
N LEU A 21 -5.20 -29.81 8.44
CA LEU A 21 -5.32 -28.37 8.28
C LEU A 21 -6.01 -27.72 9.48
N LYS A 22 -5.46 -26.61 9.92
CA LYS A 22 -6.07 -25.71 10.93
C LYS A 22 -7.11 -24.79 10.27
N GLY A 23 -8.14 -24.38 11.00
CA GLY A 23 -9.21 -23.53 10.49
C GLY A 23 -8.73 -22.25 9.79
N TRP A 24 -7.68 -21.61 10.30
CA TRP A 24 -7.11 -20.43 9.65
C TRP A 24 -6.46 -20.72 8.28
N GLN A 25 -5.86 -21.90 8.11
CA GLN A 25 -5.28 -22.31 6.82
C GLN A 25 -6.36 -22.53 5.78
N VAL A 26 -7.47 -23.17 6.19
CA VAL A 26 -8.64 -23.35 5.32
C VAL A 26 -9.28 -22.02 4.95
N ALA A 27 -9.36 -21.07 5.86
CA ALA A 27 -9.84 -19.73 5.57
C ALA A 27 -8.98 -19.02 4.49
N PHE A 28 -7.66 -19.10 4.59
CA PHE A 28 -6.75 -18.56 3.57
C PHE A 28 -6.91 -19.27 2.22
N MET A 29 -7.06 -20.59 2.21
CA MET A 29 -7.29 -21.36 0.98
C MET A 29 -8.63 -20.97 0.34
N ALA A 30 -9.70 -20.86 1.12
CA ALA A 30 -11.02 -20.51 0.61
C ALA A 30 -11.05 -19.11 -0.03
N VAL A 31 -10.31 -18.15 0.52
CA VAL A 31 -10.18 -16.80 -0.04
C VAL A 31 -9.20 -16.77 -1.23
N GLY A 32 -8.17 -17.60 -1.20
CA GLY A 32 -7.14 -17.66 -2.25
C GLY A 32 -7.60 -18.35 -3.55
N LEU A 33 -8.45 -19.37 -3.45
CA LEU A 33 -8.94 -20.12 -4.63
C LEU A 33 -9.61 -19.22 -5.70
N PRO A 34 -10.54 -18.30 -5.37
CA PRO A 34 -11.08 -17.37 -6.35
C PRO A 34 -10.01 -16.50 -7.03
N GLY A 35 -8.94 -16.16 -6.28
CA GLY A 35 -7.80 -15.43 -6.84
C GLY A 35 -7.05 -16.20 -7.91
N ILE A 36 -6.88 -17.51 -7.75
CA ILE A 36 -6.27 -18.38 -8.76
C ILE A 36 -7.13 -18.42 -10.04
N LEU A 37 -8.46 -18.53 -9.88
CA LEU A 37 -9.39 -18.49 -11.03
C LEU A 37 -9.29 -17.15 -11.78
N LEU A 38 -9.24 -16.04 -11.05
CA LEU A 38 -9.04 -14.72 -11.66
C LEU A 38 -7.69 -14.60 -12.36
N ALA A 39 -6.62 -15.16 -11.80
CA ALA A 39 -5.30 -15.19 -12.42
C ALA A 39 -5.32 -15.96 -13.75
N LEU A 40 -6.01 -17.12 -13.80
CA LEU A 40 -6.17 -17.91 -15.03
C LEU A 40 -6.96 -17.15 -16.10
N ILE A 41 -8.00 -16.40 -15.72
CA ILE A 41 -8.78 -15.56 -16.62
C ILE A 41 -7.91 -14.40 -17.13
N THR A 42 -7.18 -13.74 -16.23
CA THR A 42 -6.31 -12.62 -16.58
C THR A 42 -5.19 -13.03 -17.52
N TRP A 43 -4.67 -14.24 -17.38
CA TRP A 43 -3.64 -14.78 -18.29
C TRP A 43 -4.10 -14.83 -19.76
N GLN A 44 -5.41 -14.94 -20.00
CA GLN A 44 -5.96 -14.98 -21.37
C GLN A 44 -6.12 -13.57 -21.97
N ILE A 45 -5.98 -12.51 -21.19
CA ILE A 45 -6.11 -11.14 -21.66
C ILE A 45 -4.84 -10.75 -22.41
N LYS A 46 -4.98 -10.35 -23.66
CA LYS A 46 -3.86 -9.79 -24.43
C LYS A 46 -3.51 -8.40 -23.89
N GLU A 47 -2.26 -8.23 -23.49
CA GLU A 47 -1.77 -6.91 -23.07
C GLU A 47 -1.82 -5.94 -24.25
N PRO A 48 -2.49 -4.78 -24.11
CA PRO A 48 -2.47 -3.76 -25.17
C PRO A 48 -1.06 -3.19 -25.34
N PRO A 49 -0.64 -2.80 -26.56
CA PRO A 49 0.66 -2.18 -26.78
C PRO A 49 0.85 -0.96 -25.88
N ARG A 50 1.98 -0.91 -25.16
CA ARG A 50 2.29 0.19 -24.23
C ARG A 50 2.48 1.48 -25.00
N GLY A 51 1.89 2.57 -24.51
CA GLY A 51 2.01 3.91 -25.10
C GLY A 51 1.13 4.16 -26.33
N LEU A 52 0.30 3.19 -26.77
CA LEU A 52 -0.57 3.36 -27.93
C LEU A 52 -1.56 4.52 -27.75
N SER A 53 -2.11 4.69 -26.54
CA SER A 53 -3.01 5.78 -26.17
C SER A 53 -2.35 7.16 -26.19
N GLU A 54 -1.02 7.21 -26.15
CA GLU A 54 -0.20 8.44 -26.11
C GLU A 54 0.52 8.68 -27.46
N GLY A 55 0.25 7.85 -28.48
CA GLY A 55 0.90 7.96 -29.78
C GLY A 55 2.40 7.57 -29.78
N LEU A 56 2.85 6.89 -28.73
CA LEU A 56 4.23 6.41 -28.65
C LEU A 56 4.34 5.07 -29.41
N THR A 57 5.26 5.00 -30.35
CA THR A 57 5.66 3.73 -30.99
C THR A 57 6.42 2.86 -30.00
N GLU A 58 6.21 1.53 -30.06
CA GLU A 58 6.83 0.54 -29.16
C GLU A 58 8.31 0.83 -28.93
N THR A 59 8.66 1.06 -27.68
CA THR A 59 10.04 1.03 -27.21
C THR A 59 10.58 -0.40 -27.28
N LYS A 60 11.84 -0.52 -27.67
CA LYS A 60 12.59 -1.77 -27.79
C LYS A 60 12.16 -2.80 -26.73
N LYS A 61 11.78 -4.00 -27.16
CA LYS A 61 11.50 -5.12 -26.25
C LYS A 61 12.78 -5.46 -25.49
N GLU A 62 12.90 -4.96 -24.29
CA GLU A 62 13.93 -5.41 -23.35
C GLU A 62 13.55 -6.80 -22.82
N ASN A 63 14.55 -7.65 -22.63
CA ASN A 63 14.32 -8.93 -21.98
C ASN A 63 13.82 -8.67 -20.54
N PRO A 64 12.60 -9.10 -20.18
CA PRO A 64 12.03 -8.75 -18.87
C PRO A 64 12.85 -9.28 -17.69
N LEU A 65 13.58 -10.38 -17.87
CA LEU A 65 14.47 -10.93 -16.84
C LEU A 65 15.72 -10.07 -16.66
N GLU A 66 16.31 -9.57 -17.75
CA GLU A 66 17.47 -8.66 -17.69
C GLU A 66 17.09 -7.31 -17.07
N ALA A 67 15.92 -6.79 -17.42
CA ALA A 67 15.39 -5.56 -16.82
C ALA A 67 15.13 -5.74 -15.32
N ALA A 68 14.48 -6.83 -14.91
CA ALA A 68 14.23 -7.15 -13.51
C ALA A 68 15.54 -7.34 -12.73
N PHE A 69 16.52 -8.05 -13.31
CA PHE A 69 17.82 -8.23 -12.67
C PHE A 69 18.60 -6.92 -12.56
N GLY A 70 18.52 -6.08 -13.58
CA GLY A 70 19.10 -4.74 -13.56
C GLY A 70 18.53 -3.87 -12.42
N GLU A 71 17.21 -3.92 -12.19
CA GLU A 71 16.57 -3.24 -11.06
C GLU A 71 17.00 -3.83 -9.71
N LEU A 72 17.08 -5.16 -9.57
CA LEU A 72 17.57 -5.80 -8.34
C LEU A 72 19.02 -5.39 -8.02
N VAL A 73 19.89 -5.34 -9.01
CA VAL A 73 21.27 -4.83 -8.84
C VAL A 73 21.23 -3.35 -8.43
N GLY A 74 20.29 -2.57 -8.97
CA GLY A 74 20.09 -1.17 -8.62
C GLY A 74 19.68 -0.93 -7.15
N LEU A 75 19.11 -1.94 -6.47
CA LEU A 75 18.80 -1.88 -5.04
C LEU A 75 20.04 -2.12 -4.15
N THR A 76 21.15 -2.51 -4.72
CA THR A 76 22.40 -2.83 -4.03
C THR A 76 23.48 -1.78 -4.34
N PRO A 77 24.55 -1.69 -3.53
CA PRO A 77 25.70 -0.82 -3.83
C PRO A 77 26.37 -1.11 -5.17
N PHE A 78 26.21 -2.31 -5.71
CA PHE A 78 26.76 -2.69 -7.03
C PHE A 78 26.18 -1.85 -8.18
N GLY A 79 24.94 -1.33 -8.04
CA GLY A 79 24.36 -0.39 -8.99
C GLY A 79 25.14 0.92 -9.12
N LEU A 80 25.91 1.29 -8.10
CA LEU A 80 26.72 2.51 -8.06
C LEU A 80 28.04 2.41 -8.80
N LEU A 81 28.48 1.20 -9.15
CA LEU A 81 29.74 0.96 -9.88
C LEU A 81 29.76 1.58 -11.29
N LYS A 82 28.57 1.89 -11.82
CA LYS A 82 28.40 2.55 -13.13
C LYS A 82 28.43 4.07 -13.06
N ALA A 83 28.64 4.67 -11.87
CA ALA A 83 28.67 6.12 -11.70
C ALA A 83 29.97 6.71 -12.25
N GLU A 84 29.89 7.92 -12.82
CA GLU A 84 31.07 8.67 -13.29
C GLU A 84 32.09 8.90 -12.17
N ASN A 85 31.63 9.13 -10.94
CA ASN A 85 32.49 9.27 -9.75
C ASN A 85 32.16 8.17 -8.73
N THR A 86 32.48 6.94 -9.06
CA THR A 86 32.19 5.73 -8.26
C THR A 86 32.71 5.86 -6.82
N GLN A 87 33.92 6.36 -6.59
CA GLN A 87 34.49 6.48 -5.25
C GLN A 87 33.65 7.41 -4.34
N LYS A 88 33.22 8.55 -4.85
CA LYS A 88 32.37 9.50 -4.09
C LYS A 88 31.01 8.91 -3.78
N GLU A 89 30.41 8.21 -4.73
CA GLU A 89 29.10 7.59 -4.52
C GLU A 89 29.16 6.38 -3.56
N LEU A 90 30.23 5.59 -3.63
CA LEU A 90 30.46 4.51 -2.66
C LEU A 90 30.72 5.08 -1.25
N LEU A 91 31.51 6.13 -1.11
CA LEU A 91 31.73 6.76 0.19
C LEU A 91 30.44 7.26 0.83
N ARG A 92 29.56 7.89 0.04
CA ARG A 92 28.22 8.31 0.50
C ARG A 92 27.38 7.11 0.93
N ASN A 93 27.44 6.02 0.17
CA ASN A 93 26.70 4.81 0.47
C ASN A 93 27.21 4.12 1.75
N PHE A 94 28.53 4.07 1.97
CA PHE A 94 29.10 3.57 3.21
C PHE A 94 28.73 4.45 4.41
N ALA A 95 28.71 5.77 4.25
CA ALA A 95 28.25 6.68 5.31
C ALA A 95 26.78 6.45 5.64
N LEU A 96 25.93 6.23 4.63
CA LEU A 96 24.53 5.85 4.82
C LEU A 96 24.39 4.50 5.56
N LEU A 97 25.14 3.49 5.13
CA LEU A 97 25.12 2.17 5.78
C LEU A 97 25.54 2.29 7.25
N PHE A 98 26.61 3.03 7.53
CA PHE A 98 27.05 3.28 8.90
C PHE A 98 25.98 3.99 9.74
N PHE A 99 25.33 5.01 9.19
CA PHE A 99 24.21 5.71 9.85
C PHE A 99 23.05 4.77 10.15
N VAL A 100 22.63 3.94 9.18
CA VAL A 100 21.54 2.97 9.36
C VAL A 100 21.87 1.95 10.44
N LEU A 101 23.08 1.36 10.39
CA LEU A 101 23.51 0.37 11.38
C LEU A 101 23.60 0.98 12.79
N SER A 102 24.16 2.17 12.91
CA SER A 102 24.25 2.86 14.20
C SER A 102 22.88 3.21 14.76
N SER A 103 21.95 3.71 13.91
CA SER A 103 20.58 4.03 14.31
C SER A 103 19.81 2.77 14.73
N ALA A 104 19.92 1.68 13.95
CA ALA A 104 19.29 0.40 14.28
C ALA A 104 19.82 -0.14 15.60
N TYR A 105 21.13 -0.09 15.81
CA TYR A 105 21.75 -0.53 17.08
C TYR A 105 21.21 0.27 18.28
N LEU A 106 21.17 1.60 18.18
CA LEU A 106 20.64 2.46 19.25
C LEU A 106 19.17 2.16 19.56
N LEU A 107 18.35 1.97 18.51
CA LEU A 107 16.93 1.67 18.66
C LEU A 107 16.70 0.27 19.25
N ILE A 108 17.52 -0.71 18.91
CA ILE A 108 17.49 -2.05 19.53
C ILE A 108 17.82 -1.95 21.02
N GLN A 109 18.85 -1.18 21.39
CA GLN A 109 19.23 -1.02 22.81
C GLN A 109 18.14 -0.32 23.65
N THR A 110 17.35 0.58 23.03
CA THR A 110 16.30 1.32 23.74
C THR A 110 14.97 0.59 23.81
N THR A 111 14.62 -0.20 22.78
CA THR A 111 13.29 -0.85 22.68
C THR A 111 13.32 -2.36 22.92
N GLY A 112 14.47 -3.03 22.76
CA GLY A 112 14.60 -4.47 22.82
C GLY A 112 14.16 -5.24 21.56
N ASP A 113 13.52 -4.58 20.58
CA ASP A 113 12.92 -5.20 19.39
C ASP A 113 13.91 -5.30 18.22
N TYR A 114 14.82 -6.27 18.26
CA TYR A 114 15.87 -6.41 17.26
C TYR A 114 15.33 -6.75 15.86
N LEU A 115 14.31 -7.60 15.74
CA LEU A 115 13.75 -7.98 14.42
C LEU A 115 13.12 -6.80 13.71
N GLN A 116 12.36 -5.97 14.42
CA GLN A 116 11.73 -4.78 13.88
C GLN A 116 12.76 -3.81 13.33
N TRP A 117 13.79 -3.48 14.12
CA TRP A 117 14.77 -2.47 13.73
C TRP A 117 15.76 -2.95 12.68
N ILE A 118 16.08 -4.24 12.63
CA ILE A 118 16.86 -4.83 11.54
C ILE A 118 16.06 -4.77 10.24
N ALA A 119 14.80 -5.23 10.24
CA ALA A 119 13.94 -5.20 9.06
C ALA A 119 13.71 -3.77 8.54
N PHE A 120 13.44 -2.82 9.45
CA PHE A 120 13.29 -1.42 9.10
C PHE A 120 14.59 -0.83 8.53
N GLY A 121 15.74 -1.11 9.15
CA GLY A 121 17.04 -0.65 8.68
C GLY A 121 17.38 -1.16 7.28
N ILE A 122 17.13 -2.44 7.01
CA ILE A 122 17.31 -3.03 5.67
C ILE A 122 16.41 -2.32 4.66
N GLY A 123 15.11 -2.17 4.95
CA GLY A 123 14.16 -1.51 4.06
C GLY A 123 14.55 -0.05 3.80
N PHE A 124 14.91 0.69 4.82
CA PHE A 124 15.34 2.09 4.69
C PHE A 124 16.64 2.20 3.86
N TYR A 125 17.61 1.33 4.09
CA TYR A 125 18.84 1.29 3.33
C TYR A 125 18.59 0.99 1.84
N ILE A 126 17.74 0.01 1.53
CA ILE A 126 17.37 -0.34 0.15
C ILE A 126 16.74 0.85 -0.57
N VAL A 127 15.78 1.54 0.07
CA VAL A 127 15.12 2.72 -0.51
C VAL A 127 16.11 3.85 -0.77
N CYS A 128 16.97 4.16 0.19
CA CYS A 128 18.00 5.20 0.02
C CYS A 128 19.01 4.85 -1.08
N ASN A 129 19.42 3.59 -1.14
CA ASN A 129 20.31 3.10 -2.18
C ASN A 129 19.68 3.19 -3.57
N TRP A 130 18.39 2.83 -3.68
CA TRP A 130 17.62 2.98 -4.91
C TRP A 130 17.54 4.46 -5.36
N ILE A 131 17.26 5.37 -4.42
CA ILE A 131 17.23 6.83 -4.69
C ILE A 131 18.59 7.31 -5.20
N GLN A 132 19.68 6.87 -4.57
CA GLN A 132 21.05 7.20 -4.99
C GLN A 132 21.32 6.64 -6.40
N GLY A 133 20.93 5.40 -6.67
CA GLY A 133 21.06 4.76 -7.98
C GLY A 133 20.20 5.43 -9.06
N LEU A 134 18.97 5.83 -8.74
CA LEU A 134 18.09 6.57 -9.65
C LEU A 134 18.73 7.89 -10.10
N ARG A 135 19.35 8.63 -9.17
CA ARG A 135 20.03 9.88 -9.49
C ARG A 135 21.15 9.70 -10.52
N ILE A 136 21.78 8.53 -10.54
CA ILE A 136 22.88 8.20 -11.45
C ILE A 136 22.33 7.70 -12.79
N ARG A 137 21.35 6.80 -12.75
CA ARG A 137 20.81 6.11 -13.95
C ARG A 137 19.85 6.98 -14.76
N ASP A 138 18.94 7.68 -14.08
CA ASP A 138 17.95 8.57 -14.70
C ASP A 138 17.82 9.88 -13.93
N LYS A 139 18.70 10.82 -14.26
CA LYS A 139 18.71 12.15 -13.65
C LYS A 139 17.39 12.91 -13.87
N VAL A 140 16.72 12.69 -15.00
CA VAL A 140 15.45 13.36 -15.31
C VAL A 140 14.35 12.84 -14.41
N ALA A 141 14.25 11.52 -14.24
CA ALA A 141 13.29 10.92 -13.30
C ALA A 141 13.57 11.37 -11.86
N PHE A 142 14.84 11.39 -11.44
CA PHE A 142 15.23 11.86 -10.12
C PHE A 142 14.83 13.33 -9.89
N GLU A 143 15.12 14.21 -10.85
CA GLU A 143 14.77 15.62 -10.74
C GLU A 143 13.25 15.84 -10.71
N LEU A 144 12.51 15.09 -11.51
CA LEU A 144 11.05 15.14 -11.51
C LEU A 144 10.49 14.74 -10.14
N MET A 145 10.99 13.65 -9.56
CA MET A 145 10.51 13.15 -8.26
C MET A 145 10.88 14.04 -7.09
N PHE A 146 12.11 14.56 -7.06
CA PHE A 146 12.64 15.24 -5.87
C PHE A 146 12.71 16.77 -5.99
N LYS A 147 12.64 17.34 -7.20
CA LYS A 147 12.60 18.80 -7.42
C LYS A 147 11.17 19.32 -7.68
N SER A 148 10.24 18.46 -8.14
CA SER A 148 8.84 18.83 -8.26
C SER A 148 8.19 18.89 -6.89
N LYS A 149 7.91 20.10 -6.40
CA LYS A 149 7.22 20.29 -5.09
C LYS A 149 5.89 19.58 -5.03
N ALA A 150 5.12 19.58 -6.13
CA ALA A 150 3.80 18.93 -6.17
C ALA A 150 3.92 17.42 -6.02
N LEU A 151 4.85 16.79 -6.75
CA LEU A 151 5.06 15.34 -6.68
C LEU A 151 5.65 14.93 -5.33
N LEU A 152 6.65 15.67 -4.83
CA LEU A 152 7.27 15.39 -3.53
C LEU A 152 6.26 15.51 -2.38
N LEU A 153 5.43 16.55 -2.35
CA LEU A 153 4.39 16.70 -1.34
C LEU A 153 3.33 15.60 -1.43
N GLY A 154 2.96 15.18 -2.63
CA GLY A 154 2.07 14.02 -2.84
C GLY A 154 2.68 12.74 -2.30
N LEU A 155 3.93 12.43 -2.65
CA LEU A 155 4.65 11.24 -2.16
C LEU A 155 4.81 11.24 -0.64
N LEU A 156 4.90 12.40 0.01
CA LEU A 156 4.96 12.51 1.47
C LEU A 156 3.58 12.44 2.12
N ALA A 157 2.53 12.98 1.49
CA ALA A 157 1.19 13.05 2.06
C ALA A 157 0.45 11.71 2.04
N PHE A 158 0.56 10.93 0.94
CA PHE A 158 -0.16 9.66 0.79
C PHE A 158 0.16 8.62 1.88
N PRO A 159 1.41 8.41 2.32
CA PRO A 159 1.71 7.51 3.42
C PRO A 159 0.99 7.86 4.72
N PHE A 160 0.73 9.13 5.02
CA PHE A 160 0.00 9.50 6.24
C PHE A 160 -1.47 9.07 6.21
N ILE A 161 -2.13 9.20 5.04
CA ILE A 161 -3.51 8.74 4.88
C ILE A 161 -3.57 7.20 4.98
N THR A 162 -2.64 6.51 4.31
CA THR A 162 -2.58 5.05 4.34
C THR A 162 -2.20 4.52 5.72
N PHE A 163 -1.33 5.21 6.46
CA PHE A 163 -0.95 4.84 7.82
C PHE A 163 -2.16 4.74 8.75
N VAL A 164 -3.03 5.76 8.75
CA VAL A 164 -4.26 5.76 9.54
C VAL A 164 -5.19 4.62 9.10
N THR A 165 -5.33 4.40 7.80
CA THR A 165 -6.20 3.35 7.25
C THR A 165 -5.71 1.95 7.65
N TYR A 166 -4.41 1.69 7.56
CA TYR A 166 -3.82 0.41 7.97
C TYR A 166 -3.86 0.21 9.48
N ALA A 167 -3.60 1.25 10.27
CA ALA A 167 -3.68 1.17 11.74
C ALA A 167 -5.09 0.80 12.21
N LEU A 168 -6.12 1.51 11.72
CA LEU A 168 -7.51 1.20 12.06
C LEU A 168 -7.99 -0.13 11.43
N GLY A 169 -7.44 -0.53 10.30
CA GLY A 169 -7.69 -1.84 9.71
C GLY A 169 -7.16 -2.99 10.58
N ALA A 170 -5.95 -2.87 11.09
CA ALA A 170 -5.29 -3.89 11.91
C ALA A 170 -5.88 -3.98 13.33
N PHE A 171 -6.10 -2.83 13.98
CA PHE A 171 -6.57 -2.78 15.36
C PHE A 171 -8.09 -2.71 15.52
N GLY A 172 -8.82 -2.36 14.46
CA GLY A 172 -10.28 -2.19 14.49
C GLY A 172 -11.04 -3.43 14.96
N PRO A 173 -10.79 -4.64 14.45
CA PRO A 173 -11.46 -5.84 14.96
C PRO A 173 -11.26 -6.04 16.45
N THR A 174 -10.04 -5.88 16.94
CA THR A 174 -9.71 -6.01 18.37
C THR A 174 -10.40 -4.93 19.20
N PHE A 175 -10.57 -3.72 18.65
CA PHE A 175 -11.32 -2.65 19.31
C PHE A 175 -12.77 -3.05 19.59
N TYR A 176 -13.48 -3.65 18.62
CA TYR A 176 -14.86 -4.12 18.82
C TYR A 176 -14.97 -5.26 19.83
N ILE A 177 -14.04 -6.20 19.78
CA ILE A 177 -14.01 -7.32 20.74
C ILE A 177 -13.80 -6.80 22.17
N ARG A 178 -12.86 -5.86 22.37
CA ARG A 178 -12.49 -5.37 23.71
C ARG A 178 -13.49 -4.37 24.28
N ASN A 179 -14.00 -3.44 23.45
CA ASN A 179 -14.83 -2.34 23.97
C ASN A 179 -16.32 -2.66 23.95
N PHE A 180 -16.77 -3.52 23.04
CA PHE A 180 -18.20 -3.86 22.91
C PHE A 180 -18.50 -5.33 23.24
N GLY A 181 -17.50 -6.14 23.63
CA GLY A 181 -17.70 -7.54 24.00
C GLY A 181 -18.16 -8.44 22.86
N MET A 182 -17.95 -8.04 21.61
CA MET A 182 -18.38 -8.78 20.42
C MET A 182 -17.54 -10.04 20.22
N THR A 183 -18.11 -11.09 19.63
CA THR A 183 -17.37 -12.28 19.24
C THR A 183 -16.50 -12.02 18.02
N ALA A 184 -15.39 -12.75 17.87
CA ALA A 184 -14.53 -12.63 16.69
C ALA A 184 -15.26 -12.94 15.38
N SER A 185 -16.27 -13.83 15.43
CA SER A 185 -17.10 -14.18 14.27
C SER A 185 -18.02 -13.03 13.86
N ASP A 186 -18.75 -12.44 14.80
CA ASP A 186 -19.65 -11.32 14.53
C ASP A 186 -18.89 -10.12 13.99
N VAL A 187 -17.74 -9.79 14.63
CA VAL A 187 -16.87 -8.74 14.13
C VAL A 187 -16.38 -9.08 12.73
N GLY A 188 -15.94 -10.31 12.48
CA GLY A 188 -15.44 -10.74 11.17
C GLY A 188 -16.45 -10.53 10.05
N VAL A 189 -17.73 -10.83 10.31
CA VAL A 189 -18.80 -10.66 9.32
C VAL A 189 -19.19 -9.19 9.17
N ILE A 190 -19.60 -8.55 10.25
CA ILE A 190 -20.14 -7.17 10.20
C ILE A 190 -19.04 -6.18 9.77
N TYR A 191 -17.88 -6.27 10.42
CA TYR A 191 -16.73 -5.41 10.11
C TYR A 191 -16.25 -5.62 8.67
N GLY A 192 -16.18 -6.89 8.21
CA GLY A 192 -15.76 -7.23 6.85
C GLY A 192 -16.72 -6.69 5.79
N LEU A 193 -18.02 -6.88 5.95
CA LEU A 193 -19.04 -6.38 5.02
C LEU A 193 -19.03 -4.85 4.96
N ILE A 194 -19.01 -4.17 6.10
CA ILE A 194 -18.95 -2.69 6.15
C ILE A 194 -17.68 -2.17 5.47
N THR A 195 -16.54 -2.84 5.69
CA THR A 195 -15.27 -2.49 5.03
C THR A 195 -15.39 -2.65 3.52
N ALA A 196 -15.91 -3.78 3.04
CA ALA A 196 -16.02 -4.06 1.61
C ALA A 196 -16.96 -3.06 0.91
N PHE A 197 -18.18 -2.92 1.41
CA PHE A 197 -19.17 -2.02 0.81
C PHE A 197 -18.77 -0.55 0.94
N GLY A 198 -18.28 -0.12 2.10
CA GLY A 198 -17.82 1.26 2.30
C GLY A 198 -16.66 1.61 1.39
N SER A 199 -15.67 0.71 1.24
CA SER A 199 -14.53 0.91 0.35
C SER A 199 -14.96 0.91 -1.12
N MET A 200 -15.87 0.04 -1.53
CA MET A 200 -16.40 0.01 -2.89
C MET A 200 -17.09 1.33 -3.24
N VAL A 201 -17.97 1.83 -2.36
CA VAL A 201 -18.66 3.12 -2.54
C VAL A 201 -17.64 4.26 -2.58
N GLY A 202 -16.64 4.21 -1.69
CA GLY A 202 -15.59 5.24 -1.62
C GLY A 202 -14.75 5.31 -2.88
N VAL A 203 -14.23 4.18 -3.36
CA VAL A 203 -13.38 4.15 -4.57
C VAL A 203 -14.16 4.57 -5.82
N ILE A 204 -15.35 3.99 -6.03
CA ILE A 204 -16.16 4.30 -7.22
C ILE A 204 -16.68 5.74 -7.16
N GLY A 205 -17.28 6.13 -6.02
CA GLY A 205 -17.82 7.47 -5.82
C GLY A 205 -16.73 8.54 -5.86
N GLY A 206 -15.58 8.25 -5.25
CA GLY A 206 -14.41 9.14 -5.26
C GLY A 206 -13.85 9.34 -6.65
N GLY A 207 -13.71 8.29 -7.45
CA GLY A 207 -13.31 8.39 -8.86
C GLY A 207 -14.26 9.29 -9.65
N PHE A 208 -15.55 8.99 -9.60
CA PHE A 208 -16.58 9.78 -10.30
C PHE A 208 -16.62 11.25 -9.87
N LEU A 209 -16.58 11.51 -8.55
CA LEU A 209 -16.57 12.88 -8.02
C LEU A 209 -15.29 13.63 -8.38
N GLY A 210 -14.15 12.94 -8.38
CA GLY A 210 -12.86 13.51 -8.76
C GLY A 210 -12.82 13.96 -10.22
N ASP A 211 -13.34 13.13 -11.11
CA ASP A 211 -13.43 13.46 -12.55
C ASP A 211 -14.39 14.64 -12.75
N LYS A 212 -15.58 14.62 -12.15
CA LYS A 212 -16.55 15.71 -12.24
C LYS A 212 -16.01 17.03 -11.65
N LEU A 213 -15.25 16.96 -10.56
CA LEU A 213 -14.60 18.15 -9.99
C LEU A 213 -13.49 18.66 -10.92
N ARG A 214 -12.77 17.75 -11.60
CA ARG A 214 -11.72 18.11 -12.57
C ARG A 214 -12.27 18.84 -13.78
N GLU A 215 -13.46 18.46 -14.27
CA GLU A 215 -14.14 19.20 -15.34
C GLU A 215 -14.40 20.66 -14.99
N LYS A 216 -14.72 20.94 -13.71
CA LYS A 216 -15.07 22.29 -13.25
C LYS A 216 -13.86 23.08 -12.72
N TYR A 217 -12.92 22.40 -12.08
CA TYR A 217 -11.78 23.03 -11.40
C TYR A 217 -10.46 22.33 -11.79
N ILE A 218 -9.45 23.10 -12.16
CA ILE A 218 -8.13 22.57 -12.54
C ILE A 218 -7.50 21.69 -11.44
N ASN A 219 -7.76 21.99 -10.18
CA ASN A 219 -7.30 21.26 -8.99
C ASN A 219 -8.38 20.35 -8.39
N GLY A 220 -9.44 19.99 -9.15
CA GLY A 220 -10.60 19.26 -8.64
C GLY A 220 -10.27 17.95 -7.95
N LYS A 221 -9.33 17.17 -8.51
CA LYS A 221 -8.85 15.92 -7.89
C LYS A 221 -8.15 16.17 -6.54
N LEU A 222 -7.36 17.24 -6.43
CA LEU A 222 -6.69 17.60 -5.18
C LEU A 222 -7.69 18.02 -4.11
N TYR A 223 -8.74 18.74 -4.47
CA TYR A 223 -9.79 19.10 -3.54
C TYR A 223 -10.50 17.87 -2.97
N LEU A 224 -10.75 16.86 -3.81
CA LEU A 224 -11.31 15.59 -3.33
C LEU A 224 -10.35 14.86 -2.39
N ILE A 225 -9.06 14.82 -2.69
CA ILE A 225 -8.06 14.19 -1.81
C ILE A 225 -8.05 14.87 -0.44
N ILE A 226 -8.08 16.20 -0.39
CA ILE A 226 -8.13 16.97 0.86
C ILE A 226 -9.44 16.68 1.61
N ALA A 227 -10.58 16.73 0.92
CA ALA A 227 -11.89 16.44 1.52
C ALA A 227 -11.94 15.00 2.06
N SER A 228 -11.39 14.05 1.33
CA SER A 228 -11.25 12.64 1.73
C SER A 228 -10.40 12.50 3.00
N ALA A 229 -9.26 13.17 3.09
CA ALA A 229 -8.39 13.13 4.27
C ALA A 229 -9.08 13.72 5.52
N LEU A 230 -9.73 14.88 5.38
CA LEU A 230 -10.49 15.52 6.46
C LEU A 230 -11.69 14.66 6.87
N GLY A 231 -12.43 14.13 5.90
CA GLY A 231 -13.54 13.22 6.15
C GLY A 231 -13.10 11.96 6.89
N THR A 232 -11.96 11.39 6.51
CA THR A 232 -11.36 10.22 7.19
C THR A 232 -11.04 10.52 8.66
N ALA A 233 -10.50 11.69 8.96
CA ALA A 233 -10.22 12.09 10.33
C ALA A 233 -11.51 12.23 11.17
N ILE A 234 -12.51 12.92 10.64
CA ILE A 234 -13.78 13.14 11.33
C ILE A 234 -14.53 11.82 11.56
N THR A 235 -14.67 11.00 10.51
CA THR A 235 -15.39 9.73 10.59
C THR A 235 -14.62 8.69 11.41
N GLY A 236 -13.29 8.72 11.38
CA GLY A 236 -12.43 7.89 12.23
C GLY A 236 -12.59 8.21 13.72
N LEU A 237 -12.64 9.49 14.08
CA LEU A 237 -12.95 9.90 15.45
C LEU A 237 -14.37 9.48 15.85
N GLY A 238 -15.38 9.68 14.98
CA GLY A 238 -16.74 9.23 15.22
C GLY A 238 -16.80 7.72 15.48
N PHE A 239 -16.09 6.93 14.70
CA PHE A 239 -15.95 5.48 14.88
C PHE A 239 -15.36 5.10 16.25
N LEU A 240 -14.26 5.74 16.65
CA LEU A 240 -13.53 5.40 17.88
C LEU A 240 -14.23 5.87 19.16
N TYR A 241 -14.92 7.01 19.11
CA TYR A 241 -15.56 7.62 20.28
C TYR A 241 -17.06 7.32 20.39
N SER A 242 -17.60 6.43 19.56
CA SER A 242 -19.00 6.04 19.63
C SER A 242 -19.31 5.25 20.91
N PRO A 243 -20.40 5.55 21.62
CA PRO A 243 -20.77 4.86 22.85
C PRO A 243 -21.32 3.45 22.62
N GLU A 244 -21.87 3.18 21.43
CA GLU A 244 -22.52 1.91 21.07
C GLU A 244 -21.94 1.32 19.79
N ALA A 245 -21.92 -0.02 19.69
CA ALA A 245 -21.40 -0.74 18.53
C ALA A 245 -22.08 -0.35 17.21
N ASN A 246 -23.42 -0.21 17.21
CA ASN A 246 -24.18 0.11 16.00
C ASN A 246 -23.85 1.50 15.47
N VAL A 247 -23.72 2.47 16.37
CA VAL A 247 -23.32 3.84 16.01
C VAL A 247 -21.88 3.86 15.50
N SER A 248 -21.00 3.10 16.16
CA SER A 248 -19.61 2.91 15.72
C SER A 248 -19.53 2.30 14.33
N PHE A 249 -20.33 1.27 14.02
CA PHE A 249 -20.40 0.67 12.68
C PHE A 249 -20.90 1.63 11.61
N THR A 250 -21.84 2.49 11.94
CA THR A 250 -22.32 3.54 11.02
C THR A 250 -21.17 4.51 10.67
N TRP A 251 -20.45 4.99 11.66
CA TRP A 251 -19.29 5.85 11.44
C TRP A 251 -18.17 5.13 10.68
N LYS A 252 -17.96 3.85 10.96
CA LYS A 252 -17.01 3.00 10.26
C LYS A 252 -17.32 2.87 8.76
N PHE A 253 -18.61 2.76 8.39
CA PHE A 253 -18.98 2.76 6.97
C PHE A 253 -18.54 4.06 6.29
N PHE A 254 -18.87 5.21 6.84
CA PHE A 254 -18.45 6.50 6.31
C PHE A 254 -16.95 6.70 6.35
N TYR A 255 -16.27 6.14 7.36
CA TYR A 255 -14.82 6.11 7.42
C TYR A 255 -14.24 5.37 6.20
N HIS A 256 -14.76 4.19 5.84
CA HIS A 256 -14.28 3.49 4.66
C HIS A 256 -14.61 4.20 3.36
N VAL A 257 -15.77 4.83 3.25
CA VAL A 257 -16.12 5.68 2.10
C VAL A 257 -15.09 6.81 1.94
N THR A 258 -14.82 7.57 3.00
CA THR A 258 -13.91 8.71 2.93
C THR A 258 -12.45 8.28 2.78
N SER A 259 -12.00 7.24 3.51
CA SER A 259 -10.61 6.78 3.51
C SER A 259 -10.17 6.12 2.20
N THR A 260 -11.09 5.75 1.32
CA THR A 260 -10.78 5.14 0.02
C THR A 260 -11.11 6.02 -1.18
N ALA A 261 -11.91 7.09 -1.00
CA ALA A 261 -12.33 7.98 -2.08
C ALA A 261 -11.17 8.67 -2.81
N TRP A 262 -10.05 8.90 -2.16
CA TRP A 262 -8.88 9.55 -2.74
C TRP A 262 -8.05 8.66 -3.68
N LEU A 263 -8.17 7.32 -3.60
CA LEU A 263 -7.27 6.37 -4.26
C LEU A 263 -7.20 6.57 -5.78
N GLY A 264 -8.34 6.64 -6.46
CA GLY A 264 -8.40 6.86 -7.91
C GLY A 264 -7.81 8.22 -8.33
N CYS A 265 -8.12 9.26 -7.55
CA CYS A 265 -7.62 10.61 -7.79
C CYS A 265 -6.10 10.72 -7.57
N ALA A 266 -5.58 10.06 -6.54
CA ALA A 266 -4.15 10.06 -6.26
C ALA A 266 -3.36 9.38 -7.38
N ALA A 267 -3.77 8.17 -7.79
CA ALA A 267 -3.12 7.45 -8.89
C ALA A 267 -3.10 8.28 -10.18
N SER A 268 -4.26 8.84 -10.58
CA SER A 268 -4.33 9.66 -11.79
C SER A 268 -3.55 10.96 -11.68
N THR A 269 -3.53 11.62 -10.51
CA THR A 269 -2.74 12.84 -10.31
C THR A 269 -1.24 12.57 -10.43
N VAL A 270 -0.75 11.47 -9.85
CA VAL A 270 0.66 11.08 -9.98
C VAL A 270 1.01 10.78 -11.43
N THR A 271 0.17 10.03 -12.14
CA THR A 271 0.41 9.73 -13.57
C THR A 271 0.38 10.95 -14.45
N GLU A 272 -0.45 11.95 -14.16
CA GLU A 272 -0.46 13.24 -14.89
C GLU A 272 0.82 14.07 -14.68
N LEU A 273 1.44 13.95 -13.51
CA LEU A 273 2.68 14.67 -13.16
C LEU A 273 3.95 14.00 -13.70
N VAL A 274 3.86 12.75 -14.14
CA VAL A 274 5.02 11.95 -14.59
C VAL A 274 5.05 11.90 -16.11
N LEU A 275 6.27 11.94 -16.68
CA LEU A 275 6.45 11.80 -18.13
C LEU A 275 5.93 10.45 -18.63
N PRO A 276 5.38 10.36 -19.86
CA PRO A 276 4.83 9.10 -20.41
C PRO A 276 5.78 7.91 -20.30
N ARG A 277 7.09 8.11 -20.51
CA ARG A 277 8.11 7.06 -20.43
C ARG A 277 8.33 6.51 -19.00
N LEU A 278 7.85 7.21 -17.97
CA LEU A 278 8.02 6.85 -16.55
C LEU A 278 6.71 6.33 -15.92
N ARG A 279 5.62 6.31 -16.68
CA ARG A 279 4.31 5.75 -16.29
C ARG A 279 4.33 4.26 -16.53
#